data_c06e10ff31b613802115f0d46649e3ad
#
_entry.id   c06e10ff31b613802115f0d46649e3ad
#
_cell.length_a   1.000
_cell.length_b   1.000
_cell.length_c   1.000
_cell.angle_alpha   90.00
_cell.angle_beta   90.00
_cell.angle_gamma   90.00
#
_symmetry.space_group_name_H-M   'P 1'
#
loop_
_entity.id
_entity.type
_entity.pdbx_description
1 polymer ?
#
loop_
_entity_poly.entity_id
_entity_poly.type
_entity_poly.pdbx_seq_one_letter_code
_entity_poly.pdbx_strand_id
1 'polypeptide(L)'
;PDYVIPFKITEEDARSAYNELLKGKMLLPRKFRKAKLSEKIRGIYIPFWAYDITYDGDIKFEGVDIEEWEDDEYEYEKRKYYDVIVRGHYEYEKVLCDASRFFNDDLMDSISPFDLNELIKYNHAFLCGYLADTYDVSKEESFNIAKERTTNSCISVARRESPHDED
;
A
#
# COMPACT_ATOMS: atom_id res chain seq x y z
N PRO A 1 -3.08 13.78 16.28
CA PRO A 1 -2.53 12.44 16.08
C PRO A 1 -2.06 11.84 17.40
N ASP A 2 -2.12 10.51 17.53
CA ASP A 2 -1.71 9.80 18.74
C ASP A 2 -0.24 9.39 18.67
N TYR A 3 0.25 9.14 17.45
CA TYR A 3 1.60 8.67 17.17
C TYR A 3 2.22 9.43 15.99
N VAL A 4 3.55 9.33 15.90
CA VAL A 4 4.35 9.87 14.81
C VAL A 4 5.55 8.96 14.54
N ILE A 5 5.97 8.87 13.29
CA ILE A 5 7.27 8.32 12.89
C ILE A 5 8.18 9.53 12.66
N PRO A 6 9.18 9.77 13.51
CA PRO A 6 10.04 10.95 13.37
C PRO A 6 11.00 10.81 12.19
N PHE A 7 11.41 11.93 11.61
CA PHE A 7 12.48 11.94 10.63
C PHE A 7 13.80 11.46 11.24
N LYS A 8 14.48 10.55 10.56
CA LYS A 8 15.81 10.05 10.94
C LYS A 8 16.95 10.80 10.26
N ILE A 9 16.66 11.47 9.16
CA ILE A 9 17.64 12.21 8.37
C ILE A 9 17.32 13.70 8.42
N THR A 10 18.35 14.51 8.29
CA THR A 10 18.20 15.96 8.20
C THR A 10 17.84 16.37 6.76
N GLU A 11 17.34 17.61 6.60
CA GLU A 11 17.15 18.19 5.25
C GLU A 11 18.48 18.24 4.46
N GLU A 12 19.59 18.39 5.15
CA GLU A 12 20.93 18.46 4.55
C GLU A 12 21.36 17.11 3.97
N ASP A 13 21.08 16.02 4.71
CA ASP A 13 21.29 14.65 4.25
C ASP A 13 20.44 14.35 3.02
N ALA A 14 19.15 14.73 3.05
CA ALA A 14 18.23 14.54 1.92
C ALA A 14 18.71 15.33 0.68
N ARG A 15 19.20 16.56 0.84
CA ARG A 15 19.78 17.36 -0.24
C ARG A 15 21.04 16.72 -0.81
N SER A 16 21.90 16.19 0.07
CA SER A 16 23.13 15.51 -0.32
C SER A 16 22.83 14.26 -1.13
N ALA A 17 21.92 13.41 -0.66
CA ALA A 17 21.45 12.22 -1.37
C ALA A 17 20.83 12.55 -2.73
N TYR A 18 20.00 13.60 -2.80
CA TYR A 18 19.44 14.07 -4.06
C TYR A 18 20.52 14.51 -5.06
N ASN A 19 21.51 15.28 -4.61
CA ASN A 19 22.60 15.71 -5.46
C ASN A 19 23.45 14.54 -5.95
N GLU A 20 23.67 13.53 -5.11
CA GLU A 20 24.38 12.31 -5.51
C GLU A 20 23.60 11.50 -6.55
N LEU A 21 22.28 11.36 -6.36
CA LEU A 21 21.40 10.70 -7.32
C LEU A 21 21.48 11.34 -8.72
N LEU A 22 21.72 12.65 -8.79
CA LEU A 22 21.83 13.40 -10.05
C LEU A 22 23.22 13.33 -10.69
N LYS A 23 24.27 12.99 -9.92
CA LYS A 23 25.65 12.86 -10.45
C LYS A 23 25.70 11.77 -11.52
N GLY A 24 26.35 12.07 -12.62
CA GLY A 24 26.59 11.10 -13.71
C GLY A 24 25.41 10.87 -14.66
N LYS A 25 24.21 11.41 -14.38
CA LYS A 25 23.06 11.27 -15.26
C LYS A 25 23.05 12.33 -16.35
N MET A 26 23.63 12.01 -17.53
CA MET A 26 23.77 12.97 -18.65
C MET A 26 22.45 13.35 -19.33
N LEU A 27 21.44 12.48 -19.27
CA LEU A 27 20.14 12.65 -19.96
C LEU A 27 19.05 13.33 -19.12
N LEU A 28 19.39 13.89 -17.96
CA LEU A 28 18.42 14.58 -17.13
C LEU A 28 17.94 15.89 -17.78
N PRO A 29 16.61 16.15 -17.79
CA PRO A 29 16.09 17.42 -18.25
C PRO A 29 16.70 18.60 -17.50
N ARG A 30 16.95 19.72 -18.19
CA ARG A 30 17.61 20.89 -17.61
C ARG A 30 16.95 21.43 -16.34
N LYS A 31 15.63 21.25 -16.19
CA LYS A 31 14.88 21.67 -14.99
C LYS A 31 15.32 20.92 -13.70
N PHE A 32 15.81 19.67 -13.82
CA PHE A 32 16.30 18.89 -12.66
C PHE A 32 17.78 19.17 -12.34
N ARG A 33 18.54 19.75 -13.28
CA ARG A 33 19.95 20.12 -13.09
C ARG A 33 20.14 21.46 -12.37
N LYS A 34 19.07 22.24 -12.16
CA LYS A 34 19.18 23.52 -11.49
C LYS A 34 19.42 23.30 -9.99
N ALA A 35 20.56 23.76 -9.49
CA ALA A 35 20.96 23.67 -8.07
C ALA A 35 19.88 24.16 -7.09
N LYS A 36 19.05 25.10 -7.52
CA LYS A 36 17.92 25.63 -6.72
C LYS A 36 16.83 24.64 -6.36
N LEU A 37 16.79 23.43 -6.99
CA LEU A 37 15.76 22.45 -6.65
C LEU A 37 16.08 21.72 -5.35
N SER A 38 17.36 21.41 -5.10
CA SER A 38 17.81 20.82 -3.84
C SER A 38 17.58 21.75 -2.64
N GLU A 39 17.67 23.07 -2.85
CA GLU A 39 17.40 24.07 -1.80
C GLU A 39 15.92 24.12 -1.38
N LYS A 40 15.01 23.56 -2.19
CA LYS A 40 13.57 23.50 -1.95
C LYS A 40 13.10 22.23 -1.26
N ILE A 41 14.01 21.26 -1.02
CA ILE A 41 13.67 20.05 -0.29
C ILE A 41 13.28 20.44 1.14
N ARG A 42 12.11 19.97 1.54
CA ARG A 42 11.57 20.14 2.91
C ARG A 42 10.97 18.81 3.35
N GLY A 43 11.15 18.51 4.62
CA GLY A 43 10.43 17.40 5.23
C GLY A 43 8.98 17.80 5.48
N ILE A 44 8.06 16.89 5.24
CA ILE A 44 6.64 17.06 5.51
C ILE A 44 6.10 15.85 6.26
N TYR A 45 5.32 16.11 7.30
CA TYR A 45 4.52 15.10 7.98
C TYR A 45 3.15 15.01 7.33
N ILE A 46 2.77 13.78 6.99
CA ILE A 46 1.50 13.47 6.33
C ILE A 46 0.67 12.63 7.30
N PRO A 47 -0.63 12.94 7.48
CA PRO A 47 -1.50 12.19 8.36
C PRO A 47 -1.96 10.89 7.71
N PHE A 48 -2.02 9.83 8.53
CA PHE A 48 -2.61 8.54 8.19
C PHE A 48 -3.61 8.10 9.24
N TRP A 49 -4.65 7.40 8.81
CA TRP A 49 -5.48 6.59 9.66
C TRP A 49 -4.91 5.18 9.75
N ALA A 50 -4.89 4.61 10.95
CA ALA A 50 -4.45 3.23 11.19
C ALA A 50 -5.62 2.42 11.74
N TYR A 51 -5.84 1.23 11.17
CA TYR A 51 -6.92 0.34 11.55
C TYR A 51 -6.41 -1.05 11.87
N ASP A 52 -6.98 -1.64 12.92
CA ASP A 52 -6.90 -3.07 13.16
C ASP A 52 -8.22 -3.69 12.71
N ILE A 53 -8.16 -4.67 11.80
CA ILE A 53 -9.32 -5.27 11.15
C ILE A 53 -9.22 -6.79 11.28
N THR A 54 -10.30 -7.39 11.80
CA THR A 54 -10.42 -8.83 11.92
C THR A 54 -11.60 -9.33 11.10
N TYR A 55 -11.42 -10.39 10.37
CA TYR A 55 -12.46 -11.10 9.65
C TYR A 55 -12.57 -12.52 10.18
N ASP A 56 -13.81 -12.91 10.49
CA ASP A 56 -14.20 -14.29 10.81
C ASP A 56 -15.31 -14.71 9.87
N GLY A 57 -15.15 -15.81 9.15
CA GLY A 57 -16.23 -16.31 8.31
C GLY A 57 -15.82 -17.21 7.17
N ASP A 58 -16.78 -17.39 6.28
CA ASP A 58 -16.67 -18.25 5.12
C ASP A 58 -16.56 -17.39 3.85
N ILE A 59 -15.50 -17.61 3.07
CA ILE A 59 -15.33 -17.06 1.73
C ILE A 59 -15.80 -18.12 0.75
N LYS A 60 -16.73 -17.77 -0.13
CA LYS A 60 -17.31 -18.68 -1.13
C LYS A 60 -16.94 -18.22 -2.53
N PHE A 61 -16.47 -19.15 -3.34
CA PHE A 61 -16.22 -18.92 -4.76
C PHE A 61 -16.43 -20.22 -5.54
N GLU A 62 -16.53 -20.10 -6.85
CA GLU A 62 -16.63 -21.21 -7.78
C GLU A 62 -15.22 -21.57 -8.24
N GLY A 63 -14.85 -22.82 -8.10
CA GLY A 63 -13.63 -23.38 -8.65
C GLY A 63 -13.94 -24.22 -9.89
N VAL A 64 -13.02 -24.27 -10.83
CA VAL A 64 -13.16 -25.09 -12.03
C VAL A 64 -11.91 -25.95 -12.27
N ASP A 65 -12.11 -27.23 -12.59
CA ASP A 65 -11.07 -28.11 -13.11
C ASP A 65 -11.29 -28.30 -14.59
N ILE A 66 -10.30 -28.00 -15.41
CA ILE A 66 -10.36 -28.14 -16.86
C ILE A 66 -9.47 -29.32 -17.27
N GLU A 67 -10.07 -30.31 -17.91
CA GLU A 67 -9.37 -31.44 -18.51
C GLU A 67 -9.46 -31.29 -20.04
N GLU A 68 -8.36 -31.12 -20.74
CA GLU A 68 -8.27 -30.99 -22.19
C GLU A 68 -7.56 -32.22 -22.76
N TRP A 69 -8.11 -32.78 -23.88
CA TRP A 69 -7.46 -33.82 -24.63
C TRP A 69 -7.88 -33.72 -26.11
N GLU A 70 -7.07 -34.24 -26.99
CA GLU A 70 -7.32 -34.27 -28.43
C GLU A 70 -7.27 -35.70 -28.95
N ASP A 71 -8.00 -35.98 -30.05
CA ASP A 71 -7.84 -37.12 -30.92
C ASP A 71 -7.55 -36.64 -32.35
N ASP A 72 -7.47 -37.56 -33.30
CA ASP A 72 -7.10 -37.25 -34.69
C ASP A 72 -8.11 -36.33 -35.42
N GLU A 73 -9.32 -36.14 -34.88
CA GLU A 73 -10.41 -35.36 -35.50
C GLU A 73 -10.94 -34.22 -34.67
N TYR A 74 -10.81 -34.27 -33.32
CA TYR A 74 -11.47 -33.34 -32.44
C TYR A 74 -10.60 -33.00 -31.22
N GLU A 75 -10.75 -31.73 -30.74
CA GLU A 75 -10.29 -31.26 -29.44
C GLU A 75 -11.46 -31.35 -28.46
N TYR A 76 -11.21 -31.86 -27.27
CA TYR A 76 -12.18 -32.05 -26.21
C TYR A 76 -11.79 -31.25 -24.98
N GLU A 77 -12.77 -30.63 -24.36
CA GLU A 77 -12.63 -29.92 -23.09
C GLU A 77 -13.72 -30.40 -22.14
N LYS A 78 -13.35 -30.74 -20.92
CA LYS A 78 -14.25 -31.11 -19.85
C LYS A 78 -14.04 -30.22 -18.68
N ARG A 79 -15.08 -29.47 -18.29
CA ARG A 79 -15.07 -28.57 -17.11
C ARG A 79 -15.89 -29.21 -16.00
N LYS A 80 -15.27 -29.21 -14.78
CA LYS A 80 -15.93 -29.60 -13.54
C LYS A 80 -15.96 -28.40 -12.63
N TYR A 81 -17.17 -27.99 -12.23
CA TYR A 81 -17.39 -26.85 -11.34
C TYR A 81 -17.57 -27.32 -9.90
N TYR A 82 -17.02 -26.56 -8.97
CA TYR A 82 -17.06 -26.83 -7.53
C TYR A 82 -17.47 -25.58 -6.77
N ASP A 83 -18.39 -25.72 -5.82
CA ASP A 83 -18.61 -24.71 -4.80
C ASP A 83 -17.51 -24.82 -3.73
N VAL A 84 -16.59 -23.87 -3.72
CA VAL A 84 -15.49 -23.84 -2.75
C VAL A 84 -15.86 -22.93 -1.60
N ILE A 85 -15.71 -23.43 -0.37
CA ILE A 85 -15.94 -22.68 0.87
C ILE A 85 -14.66 -22.75 1.68
N VAL A 86 -13.98 -21.61 1.82
CA VAL A 86 -12.82 -21.47 2.68
C VAL A 86 -13.25 -20.75 3.96
N ARG A 87 -13.12 -21.45 5.08
CA ARG A 87 -13.37 -20.86 6.40
C ARG A 87 -12.06 -20.38 6.99
N GLY A 88 -12.02 -19.10 7.39
CA GLY A 88 -10.80 -18.52 7.92
C GLY A 88 -11.05 -17.45 8.97
N HIS A 89 -9.98 -17.21 9.72
CA HIS A 89 -9.80 -16.08 10.61
C HIS A 89 -8.61 -15.28 10.09
N TYR A 90 -8.85 -14.00 9.77
CA TYR A 90 -7.84 -13.11 9.19
C TYR A 90 -7.70 -11.87 10.06
N GLU A 91 -6.47 -11.59 10.49
CA GLU A 91 -6.14 -10.42 11.29
C GLU A 91 -5.19 -9.51 10.51
N TYR A 92 -5.55 -8.23 10.44
CA TYR A 92 -4.74 -7.17 9.83
C TYR A 92 -4.51 -6.10 10.87
N GLU A 93 -3.26 -5.94 11.28
CA GLU A 93 -2.87 -4.94 12.24
C GLU A 93 -2.30 -3.70 11.54
N LYS A 94 -2.67 -2.53 12.04
CA LYS A 94 -2.14 -1.23 11.63
C LYS A 94 -2.19 -1.00 10.10
N VAL A 95 -3.33 -1.32 9.51
CA VAL A 95 -3.59 -1.01 8.09
C VAL A 95 -3.62 0.51 7.95
N LEU A 96 -2.60 1.05 7.27
CA LEU A 96 -2.48 2.48 7.05
C LEU A 96 -3.27 2.90 5.81
N CYS A 97 -4.06 3.95 5.98
CA CYS A 97 -4.74 4.63 4.88
C CYS A 97 -4.44 6.12 4.95
N ASP A 98 -4.18 6.71 3.80
CA ASP A 98 -3.95 8.13 3.67
C ASP A 98 -5.15 8.93 4.22
N ALA A 99 -4.85 9.96 4.96
CA ALA A 99 -5.86 10.86 5.53
C ALA A 99 -5.89 12.23 4.84
N SER A 100 -5.15 12.41 3.74
CA SER A 100 -5.05 13.65 3.00
C SER A 100 -5.21 13.44 1.50
N ARG A 101 -6.07 14.26 0.85
CA ARG A 101 -6.20 14.29 -0.61
C ARG A 101 -5.18 15.19 -1.31
N PHE A 102 -4.27 15.80 -0.54
CA PHE A 102 -3.28 16.71 -1.11
C PHE A 102 -2.24 15.98 -1.96
N PHE A 103 -1.90 14.76 -1.59
CA PHE A 103 -0.96 13.93 -2.34
C PHE A 103 -1.69 12.92 -3.21
N ASN A 104 -1.05 12.55 -4.32
CA ASN A 104 -1.55 11.51 -5.20
C ASN A 104 -1.35 10.14 -4.54
N ASP A 105 -2.37 9.26 -4.61
CA ASP A 105 -2.37 7.92 -4.01
C ASP A 105 -1.18 7.09 -4.49
N ASP A 106 -0.81 7.14 -5.79
CA ASP A 106 0.34 6.43 -6.35
C ASP A 106 1.66 6.84 -5.66
N LEU A 107 1.79 8.14 -5.30
CA LEU A 107 2.94 8.64 -4.56
C LEU A 107 2.94 8.11 -3.13
N MET A 108 1.78 8.10 -2.48
CA MET A 108 1.63 7.62 -1.11
C MET A 108 1.89 6.11 -1.00
N ASP A 109 1.41 5.34 -1.96
CA ASP A 109 1.68 3.90 -2.06
C ASP A 109 3.17 3.63 -2.32
N SER A 110 3.86 4.48 -3.09
CA SER A 110 5.29 4.32 -3.41
C SER A 110 6.23 4.52 -2.21
N ILE A 111 5.81 5.27 -1.19
CA ILE A 111 6.59 5.50 0.04
C ILE A 111 6.25 4.50 1.16
N SER A 112 5.25 3.65 0.93
CA SER A 112 4.89 2.55 1.82
C SER A 112 5.72 1.28 1.50
N PRO A 113 5.87 0.32 2.45
CA PRO A 113 5.40 0.35 3.83
C PRO A 113 6.32 1.16 4.76
N PHE A 114 5.74 1.77 5.78
CA PHE A 114 6.50 2.40 6.86
C PHE A 114 6.89 1.37 7.92
N ASP A 115 8.05 1.56 8.57
CA ASP A 115 8.42 0.75 9.74
C ASP A 115 7.63 1.22 10.98
N LEU A 116 6.56 0.49 11.27
CA LEU A 116 5.66 0.82 12.37
C LEU A 116 6.27 0.56 13.76
N ASN A 117 7.43 -0.09 13.85
CA ASN A 117 8.18 -0.21 15.10
C ASN A 117 8.79 1.14 15.53
N GLU A 118 8.87 2.09 14.61
CA GLU A 118 9.38 3.44 14.87
C GLU A 118 8.31 4.42 15.36
N LEU A 119 7.07 3.96 15.50
CA LEU A 119 5.99 4.77 16.05
C LEU A 119 6.28 5.16 17.51
N ILE A 120 6.29 6.45 17.78
CA ILE A 120 6.38 7.01 19.11
C ILE A 120 5.17 7.91 19.40
N LYS A 121 4.92 8.18 20.68
CA LYS A 121 3.85 9.10 21.06
C LYS A 121 4.09 10.47 20.46
N TYR A 122 3.03 11.01 19.84
CA TYR A 122 3.07 12.32 19.24
C TYR A 122 3.36 13.42 20.26
N ASN A 123 4.21 14.36 19.86
CA ASN A 123 4.45 15.62 20.55
C ASN A 123 4.60 16.73 19.49
N HIS A 124 4.06 17.90 19.74
CA HIS A 124 4.16 19.05 18.84
C HIS A 124 5.60 19.45 18.48
N ALA A 125 6.57 19.12 19.33
CA ALA A 125 7.98 19.40 19.06
C ALA A 125 8.50 18.70 17.78
N PHE A 126 7.91 17.57 17.37
CA PHE A 126 8.31 16.89 16.13
C PHE A 126 7.97 17.67 14.87
N LEU A 127 6.99 18.57 14.93
CA LEU A 127 6.62 19.40 13.78
C LEU A 127 7.50 20.64 13.65
N CYS A 128 8.35 20.96 14.63
CA CYS A 128 9.18 22.14 14.60
C CYS A 128 10.21 22.04 13.47
N GLY A 129 10.15 22.98 12.52
CA GLY A 129 11.05 23.04 11.37
C GLY A 129 10.61 22.22 10.17
N TYR A 130 9.51 21.47 10.25
CA TYR A 130 8.93 20.68 9.19
C TYR A 130 7.59 21.26 8.73
N LEU A 131 7.20 20.90 7.53
CA LEU A 131 5.82 21.09 7.07
C LEU A 131 4.96 19.99 7.69
N ALA A 132 3.69 20.29 7.88
CA ALA A 132 2.70 19.29 8.30
C ALA A 132 1.43 19.50 7.50
N ASP A 133 0.89 18.42 6.99
CA ASP A 133 -0.42 18.42 6.37
C ASP A 133 -1.51 18.07 7.38
N THR A 134 -2.73 18.46 7.09
CA THR A 134 -3.90 18.19 7.91
C THR A 134 -4.79 17.15 7.24
N TYR A 135 -5.43 16.31 8.04
CA TYR A 135 -6.39 15.35 7.48
C TYR A 135 -7.61 16.07 6.92
N ASP A 136 -8.05 15.68 5.74
CA ASP A 136 -9.27 16.10 5.07
C ASP A 136 -10.12 14.88 4.59
N VAL A 137 -9.62 13.67 4.83
CA VAL A 137 -10.35 12.42 4.67
C VAL A 137 -10.90 12.00 6.04
N SER A 138 -12.21 11.77 6.12
CA SER A 138 -12.83 11.34 7.37
C SER A 138 -12.41 9.92 7.77
N LYS A 139 -12.53 9.62 9.06
CA LYS A 139 -12.24 8.28 9.58
C LYS A 139 -13.11 7.21 8.91
N GLU A 140 -14.39 7.52 8.70
CA GLU A 140 -15.37 6.62 8.09
C GLU A 140 -15.06 6.33 6.63
N GLU A 141 -14.69 7.36 5.87
CA GLU A 141 -14.29 7.24 4.47
C GLU A 141 -13.02 6.39 4.33
N SER A 142 -12.00 6.71 5.10
CA SER A 142 -10.73 5.97 5.14
C SER A 142 -10.92 4.51 5.60
N PHE A 143 -11.83 4.26 6.56
CA PHE A 143 -12.15 2.90 7.00
C PHE A 143 -12.73 2.03 5.88
N ASN A 144 -13.57 2.60 5.02
CA ASN A 144 -14.11 1.87 3.87
C ASN A 144 -13.00 1.43 2.90
N ILE A 145 -12.01 2.28 2.69
CA ILE A 145 -10.82 1.95 1.86
C ILE A 145 -10.01 0.81 2.53
N ALA A 146 -9.74 0.92 3.82
CA ALA A 146 -9.04 -0.12 4.57
C ALA A 146 -9.78 -1.46 4.51
N LYS A 147 -11.11 -1.44 4.68
CA LYS A 147 -11.97 -2.61 4.61
C LYS A 147 -11.93 -3.26 3.22
N GLU A 148 -12.01 -2.49 2.17
CA GLU A 148 -11.94 -3.00 0.79
C GLU A 148 -10.58 -3.66 0.51
N ARG A 149 -9.47 -2.99 0.85
CA ARG A 149 -8.12 -3.53 0.68
C ARG A 149 -7.93 -4.85 1.42
N THR A 150 -8.34 -4.92 2.69
CA THR A 150 -8.20 -6.13 3.50
C THR A 150 -9.15 -7.25 3.06
N THR A 151 -10.38 -6.92 2.62
CA THR A 151 -11.31 -7.90 2.05
C THR A 151 -10.72 -8.54 0.79
N ASN A 152 -10.18 -7.74 -0.13
CA ASN A 152 -9.54 -8.25 -1.34
C ASN A 152 -8.31 -9.12 -1.02
N SER A 153 -7.56 -8.75 0.02
CA SER A 153 -6.45 -9.58 0.51
C SER A 153 -6.93 -10.92 1.06
N CYS A 154 -7.99 -10.95 1.89
CA CYS A 154 -8.58 -12.20 2.38
C CYS A 154 -9.01 -13.12 1.24
N ILE A 155 -9.71 -12.56 0.25
CA ILE A 155 -10.15 -13.32 -0.93
C ILE A 155 -8.95 -13.89 -1.69
N SER A 156 -7.91 -13.09 -1.91
CA SER A 156 -6.70 -13.53 -2.62
C SER A 156 -5.94 -14.63 -1.88
N VAL A 157 -5.92 -14.58 -0.54
CA VAL A 157 -5.31 -15.65 0.27
C VAL A 157 -6.15 -16.91 0.19
N ALA A 158 -7.47 -16.80 0.38
CA ALA A 158 -8.39 -17.94 0.31
C ALA A 158 -8.32 -18.67 -1.04
N ARG A 159 -8.22 -17.92 -2.14
CA ARG A 159 -8.06 -18.48 -3.50
C ARG A 159 -6.75 -19.24 -3.64
N ARG A 160 -5.64 -18.67 -3.18
CA ARG A 160 -4.31 -19.30 -3.26
C ARG A 160 -4.22 -20.59 -2.45
N GLU A 161 -4.99 -20.71 -1.37
CA GLU A 161 -5.06 -21.90 -0.53
C GLU A 161 -6.06 -22.94 -1.05
N SER A 162 -6.85 -22.60 -2.05
CA SER A 162 -7.77 -23.52 -2.72
C SER A 162 -7.00 -24.52 -3.59
N PRO A 163 -7.40 -25.80 -3.58
CA PRO A 163 -6.77 -26.83 -4.42
C PRO A 163 -7.22 -26.80 -5.89
N HIS A 164 -8.15 -25.92 -6.29
CA HIS A 164 -8.72 -25.83 -7.62
C HIS A 164 -8.28 -24.54 -8.31
N ASP A 165 -7.95 -24.65 -9.60
CA ASP A 165 -7.66 -23.49 -10.44
C ASP A 165 -8.93 -22.66 -10.67
N GLU A 166 -8.75 -21.38 -10.92
CA GLU A 166 -9.83 -20.45 -11.28
C GLU A 166 -9.86 -20.21 -12.80
N ASP A 167 -11.07 -20.01 -13.32
CA ASP A 167 -11.32 -19.52 -14.69
C ASP A 167 -10.95 -18.04 -14.83
#